data_e82fe008640b4a212abeae0c64d74401
#
_entry.id   e82fe008640b4a212abeae0c64d74401
#
_cell.length_a   1.000
_cell.length_b   1.000
_cell.length_c   1.000
_cell.angle_alpha   90.00
_cell.angle_beta   90.00
_cell.angle_gamma   90.00
#
_symmetry.space_group_name_H-M   'P 1'
#
loop_
_entity.id
_entity.type
_entity.pdbx_description
1 polymer ?
#
loop_
_entity_poly.entity_id
_entity_poly.type
_entity_poly.pdbx_seq_one_letter_code
_entity_poly.pdbx_strand_id
1 'polypeptide(L)'
;CSAVAVYADYQPTLNRACELAHILGEASLRDRLIAYPAIAQNPSLLSCEIAGRFFMDAFLAQLLEETEWERREHAAVLWQALRQIGVNLLHLPFRFELSHRLHEERRHGYLSVNDINKLTNTIWEDYFADTVRGSDQYVWAAKLHFYLPREPHYDWQYTAGYLIAAV
;
A
#
# COMPACT_ATOMS: atom_id res chain seq x y z
N CYS A 1 7.12 -15.90 -27.56
CA CYS A 1 6.30 -16.10 -26.37
C CYS A 1 6.70 -15.03 -25.36
N SER A 2 5.81 -14.09 -25.07
CA SER A 2 5.99 -13.18 -23.95
C SER A 2 5.59 -13.95 -22.68
N ALA A 3 6.48 -14.02 -21.69
CA ALA A 3 6.19 -14.62 -20.41
C ALA A 3 6.36 -13.56 -19.32
N VAL A 4 5.49 -13.59 -18.32
CA VAL A 4 5.64 -12.76 -17.12
C VAL A 4 6.58 -13.50 -16.16
N ALA A 5 7.66 -12.83 -15.75
CA ALA A 5 8.59 -13.35 -14.76
C ALA A 5 8.39 -12.63 -13.42
N VAL A 6 8.32 -13.40 -12.35
CA VAL A 6 8.24 -12.89 -10.97
C VAL A 6 9.57 -13.10 -10.28
N TYR A 7 10.10 -12.03 -9.71
CA TYR A 7 11.30 -12.06 -8.89
C TYR A 7 10.92 -11.65 -7.46
N ALA A 8 11.15 -12.52 -6.52
CA ALA A 8 10.88 -12.25 -5.11
C ALA A 8 12.07 -12.71 -4.26
N ASP A 9 12.44 -11.91 -3.26
CA ASP A 9 13.39 -12.29 -2.24
C ASP A 9 12.72 -13.25 -1.26
N TYR A 10 13.29 -14.44 -1.08
CA TYR A 10 12.73 -15.45 -0.22
C TYR A 10 13.09 -15.21 1.25
N GLN A 11 12.06 -15.02 2.07
CA GLN A 11 12.16 -15.03 3.53
C GLN A 11 10.99 -15.84 4.09
N PRO A 12 11.19 -16.77 5.02
CA PRO A 12 10.14 -17.62 5.57
C PRO A 12 9.30 -16.87 6.61
N THR A 13 8.60 -15.82 6.17
CA THR A 13 7.74 -14.98 7.03
C THR A 13 6.37 -14.82 6.39
N LEU A 14 5.33 -14.70 7.22
CA LEU A 14 3.97 -14.47 6.75
C LEU A 14 3.87 -13.18 5.92
N ASN A 15 4.59 -12.12 6.29
CA ASN A 15 4.61 -10.88 5.51
C ASN A 15 5.11 -11.11 4.08
N ARG A 16 6.19 -11.90 3.92
CA ARG A 16 6.71 -12.21 2.58
C ARG A 16 5.80 -13.13 1.78
N ALA A 17 5.09 -14.04 2.43
CA ALA A 17 4.07 -14.85 1.77
C ALA A 17 2.90 -13.97 1.25
N CYS A 18 2.45 -13.00 2.04
CA CYS A 18 1.45 -12.02 1.61
C CYS A 18 1.95 -11.15 0.44
N GLU A 19 3.19 -10.68 0.49
CA GLU A 19 3.80 -9.92 -0.61
C GLU A 19 3.90 -10.77 -1.88
N LEU A 20 4.26 -12.05 -1.76
CA LEU A 20 4.30 -12.97 -2.90
C LEU A 20 2.90 -13.17 -3.49
N ALA A 21 1.88 -13.37 -2.67
CA ALA A 21 0.50 -13.47 -3.14
C ALA A 21 0.08 -12.21 -3.92
N HIS A 22 0.43 -11.03 -3.42
CA HIS A 22 0.19 -9.76 -4.11
C HIS A 22 0.90 -9.71 -5.48
N ILE A 23 2.19 -10.00 -5.53
CA ILE A 23 2.97 -10.00 -6.78
C ILE A 23 2.43 -11.02 -7.79
N LEU A 24 1.96 -12.18 -7.32
CA LEU A 24 1.32 -13.20 -8.18
C LEU A 24 -0.01 -12.70 -8.75
N GLY A 25 -0.77 -11.92 -7.99
CA GLY A 25 -1.98 -11.26 -8.47
C GLY A 25 -1.69 -10.28 -9.61
N GLU A 26 -0.69 -9.42 -9.44
CA GLU A 26 -0.24 -8.52 -10.50
C GLU A 26 0.26 -9.28 -11.73
N ALA A 27 1.07 -10.32 -11.51
CA ALA A 27 1.60 -11.16 -12.59
C ALA A 27 0.48 -11.85 -13.37
N SER A 28 -0.55 -12.36 -12.68
CA SER A 28 -1.74 -12.98 -13.27
C SER A 28 -2.51 -11.99 -14.16
N LEU A 29 -2.67 -10.74 -13.71
CA LEU A 29 -3.29 -9.69 -14.53
C LEU A 29 -2.45 -9.45 -15.80
N ARG A 30 -1.15 -9.25 -15.67
CA ARG A 30 -0.25 -8.98 -16.81
C ARG A 30 -0.21 -10.15 -17.80
N ASP A 31 -0.18 -11.38 -17.31
CA ASP A 31 -0.21 -12.59 -18.16
C ASP A 31 -1.48 -12.66 -18.98
N ARG A 32 -2.64 -12.39 -18.39
CA ARG A 32 -3.92 -12.33 -19.12
C ARG A 32 -3.96 -11.23 -20.17
N LEU A 33 -3.30 -10.10 -19.92
CA LEU A 33 -3.27 -8.97 -20.86
C LEU A 33 -2.36 -9.22 -22.08
N ILE A 34 -1.48 -10.22 -22.06
CA ILE A 34 -0.64 -10.59 -23.22
C ILE A 34 -1.49 -10.92 -24.45
N ALA A 35 -2.69 -11.46 -24.25
CA ALA A 35 -3.60 -11.81 -25.34
C ALA A 35 -4.31 -10.60 -26.01
N TYR A 36 -4.16 -9.40 -25.44
CA TYR A 36 -4.84 -8.17 -25.89
C TYR A 36 -3.89 -7.28 -26.68
N PRO A 37 -4.40 -6.25 -27.39
CA PRO A 37 -3.57 -5.28 -28.10
C PRO A 37 -2.52 -4.61 -27.18
N ALA A 38 -1.38 -4.21 -27.75
CA ALA A 38 -0.23 -3.68 -27.00
C ALA A 38 -0.59 -2.51 -26.06
N ILE A 39 -1.56 -1.68 -26.42
CA ILE A 39 -2.04 -0.58 -25.56
C ILE A 39 -2.66 -1.09 -24.25
N ALA A 40 -3.28 -2.26 -24.25
CA ALA A 40 -3.89 -2.87 -23.08
C ALA A 40 -2.88 -3.66 -22.22
N GLN A 41 -1.71 -3.99 -22.77
CA GLN A 41 -0.68 -4.77 -22.07
C GLN A 41 0.07 -3.99 -20.99
N ASN A 42 -0.19 -2.69 -20.84
CA ASN A 42 0.39 -1.85 -19.81
C ASN A 42 -0.70 -1.35 -18.86
N PRO A 43 -1.15 -2.19 -17.89
CA PRO A 43 -2.19 -1.82 -16.94
C PRO A 43 -1.75 -0.66 -16.06
N SER A 44 -2.73 0.15 -15.61
CA SER A 44 -2.48 1.21 -14.63
C SER A 44 -1.99 0.61 -13.30
N LEU A 45 -1.29 1.42 -12.50
CA LEU A 45 -0.91 1.02 -11.15
C LEU A 45 -2.15 0.60 -10.33
N LEU A 46 -3.25 1.35 -10.42
CA LEU A 46 -4.49 1.00 -9.73
C LEU A 46 -4.99 -0.40 -10.13
N SER A 47 -4.95 -0.75 -11.43
CA SER A 47 -5.36 -2.09 -11.88
C SER A 47 -4.46 -3.18 -11.32
N CYS A 48 -3.15 -2.94 -11.25
CA CYS A 48 -2.19 -3.85 -10.64
C CYS A 48 -2.46 -4.02 -9.14
N GLU A 49 -2.70 -2.90 -8.43
CA GLU A 49 -3.02 -2.94 -7.00
C GLU A 49 -4.31 -3.70 -6.70
N ILE A 50 -5.36 -3.52 -7.51
CA ILE A 50 -6.62 -4.29 -7.34
C ILE A 50 -6.34 -5.79 -7.47
N ALA A 51 -5.63 -6.21 -8.52
CA ALA A 51 -5.32 -7.62 -8.75
C ALA A 51 -4.42 -8.19 -7.64
N GLY A 52 -3.38 -7.46 -7.25
CA GLY A 52 -2.47 -7.85 -6.17
C GLY A 52 -3.19 -7.99 -4.84
N ARG A 53 -4.04 -7.02 -4.52
CA ARG A 53 -4.85 -7.02 -3.29
C ARG A 53 -5.82 -8.17 -3.22
N PHE A 54 -6.57 -8.39 -4.28
CA PHE A 54 -7.50 -9.53 -4.36
C PHE A 54 -6.80 -10.86 -4.05
N PHE A 55 -5.64 -11.12 -4.61
CA PHE A 55 -4.88 -12.35 -4.35
C PHE A 55 -4.35 -12.42 -2.92
N MET A 56 -3.86 -11.30 -2.38
CA MET A 56 -3.38 -11.24 -1.00
C MET A 56 -4.52 -11.48 -0.01
N ASP A 57 -5.67 -10.86 -0.21
CA ASP A 57 -6.82 -10.96 0.70
C ASP A 57 -7.44 -12.36 0.62
N ALA A 58 -7.53 -12.95 -0.58
CA ALA A 58 -7.93 -14.35 -0.75
C ALA A 58 -6.97 -15.32 -0.04
N PHE A 59 -5.66 -15.07 -0.13
CA PHE A 59 -4.65 -15.86 0.60
C PHE A 59 -4.82 -15.73 2.12
N LEU A 60 -4.99 -14.52 2.64
CA LEU A 60 -5.22 -14.31 4.08
C LEU A 60 -6.54 -14.95 4.54
N ALA A 61 -7.61 -14.83 3.76
CA ALA A 61 -8.89 -15.49 4.07
C ALA A 61 -8.73 -17.00 4.16
N GLN A 62 -8.05 -17.62 3.20
CA GLN A 62 -7.77 -19.05 3.22
C GLN A 62 -6.97 -19.47 4.45
N LEU A 63 -5.98 -18.68 4.87
CA LEU A 63 -5.22 -18.95 6.08
C LEU A 63 -6.06 -18.83 7.36
N LEU A 64 -7.05 -17.94 7.38
CA LEU A 64 -7.95 -17.76 8.53
C LEU A 64 -8.98 -18.91 8.66
N GLU A 65 -9.29 -19.59 7.55
CA GLU A 65 -10.17 -20.76 7.53
C GLU A 65 -9.46 -22.06 7.96
N GLU A 66 -8.11 -22.04 8.02
CA GLU A 66 -7.33 -23.22 8.41
C GLU A 66 -7.55 -23.57 9.87
N THR A 67 -8.04 -24.79 10.12
CA THR A 67 -8.46 -25.24 11.47
C THR A 67 -7.39 -26.00 12.24
N GLU A 68 -6.31 -26.44 11.55
CA GLU A 68 -5.24 -27.22 12.17
C GLU A 68 -4.18 -26.38 12.86
N TRP A 69 -4.28 -25.06 12.73
CA TRP A 69 -3.30 -24.12 13.29
C TRP A 69 -3.47 -23.91 14.79
N GLU A 70 -2.35 -23.75 15.45
CA GLU A 70 -2.34 -23.36 16.85
C GLU A 70 -2.87 -21.92 17.03
N ARG A 71 -3.37 -21.62 18.23
CA ARG A 71 -3.90 -20.28 18.57
C ARG A 71 -2.93 -19.14 18.26
N ARG A 72 -1.62 -19.39 18.41
CA ARG A 72 -0.58 -18.40 18.15
C ARG A 72 -0.44 -18.09 16.65
N GLU A 73 -0.54 -19.10 15.81
CA GLU A 73 -0.47 -18.96 14.36
C GLU A 73 -1.69 -18.22 13.84
N HIS A 74 -2.87 -18.58 14.32
CA HIS A 74 -4.11 -17.86 14.00
C HIS A 74 -4.04 -16.38 14.38
N ALA A 75 -3.51 -16.07 15.59
CA ALA A 75 -3.31 -14.69 16.04
C ALA A 75 -2.32 -13.93 15.16
N ALA A 76 -1.28 -14.59 14.63
CA ALA A 76 -0.33 -13.96 13.70
C ALA A 76 -0.98 -13.59 12.36
N VAL A 77 -1.86 -14.45 11.83
CA VAL A 77 -2.61 -14.16 10.60
C VAL A 77 -3.60 -13.00 10.81
N LEU A 78 -4.35 -13.02 11.92
CA LEU A 78 -5.25 -11.93 12.28
C LEU A 78 -4.50 -10.61 12.44
N TRP A 79 -3.33 -10.63 13.09
CA TRP A 79 -2.49 -9.46 13.21
C TRP A 79 -2.02 -8.94 11.85
N GLN A 80 -1.64 -9.83 10.94
CA GLN A 80 -1.25 -9.43 9.58
C GLN A 80 -2.42 -8.80 8.82
N ALA A 81 -3.63 -9.34 8.94
CA ALA A 81 -4.84 -8.77 8.34
C ALA A 81 -5.14 -7.37 8.90
N LEU A 82 -5.12 -7.20 10.24
CA LEU A 82 -5.31 -5.91 10.90
C LEU A 82 -4.24 -4.88 10.48
N ARG A 83 -2.99 -5.32 10.36
CA ARG A 83 -1.91 -4.46 9.89
C ARG A 83 -2.17 -3.96 8.47
N GLN A 84 -2.68 -4.82 7.57
CA GLN A 84 -3.04 -4.40 6.21
C GLN A 84 -4.17 -3.35 6.22
N ILE A 85 -5.18 -3.53 7.07
CA ILE A 85 -6.26 -2.54 7.25
C ILE A 85 -5.65 -1.19 7.71
N GLY A 86 -4.84 -1.19 8.75
CA GLY A 86 -4.20 0.02 9.28
C GLY A 86 -3.32 0.74 8.26
N VAL A 87 -2.55 0.00 7.46
CA VAL A 87 -1.74 0.59 6.40
C VAL A 87 -2.62 1.23 5.32
N ASN A 88 -3.63 0.52 4.82
CA ASN A 88 -4.39 0.97 3.66
C ASN A 88 -5.46 2.02 4.00
N LEU A 89 -6.04 1.99 5.20
CA LEU A 89 -7.13 2.90 5.58
C LEU A 89 -6.70 4.05 6.51
N LEU A 90 -5.49 4.01 7.07
CA LEU A 90 -4.97 5.08 7.92
C LEU A 90 -3.65 5.64 7.39
N HIS A 91 -2.62 4.80 7.25
CA HIS A 91 -1.28 5.29 6.94
C HIS A 91 -1.14 5.83 5.50
N LEU A 92 -1.72 5.16 4.51
CA LEU A 92 -1.69 5.63 3.12
C LEU A 92 -2.56 6.87 2.90
N PRO A 93 -3.80 6.98 3.42
CA PRO A 93 -4.56 8.22 3.39
C PRO A 93 -3.87 9.38 4.10
N PHE A 94 -3.25 9.15 5.26
CA PHE A 94 -2.40 10.15 5.92
C PHE A 94 -1.30 10.67 4.99
N ARG A 95 -0.57 9.79 4.31
CA ARG A 95 0.50 10.16 3.38
C ARG A 95 -0.02 10.91 2.16
N PHE A 96 -1.18 10.50 1.64
CA PHE A 96 -1.85 11.22 0.57
C PHE A 96 -2.21 12.65 0.99
N GLU A 97 -2.86 12.82 2.14
CA GLU A 97 -3.23 14.13 2.67
C GLU A 97 -1.99 14.99 2.90
N LEU A 98 -0.93 14.42 3.49
CA LEU A 98 0.33 15.14 3.67
C LEU A 98 0.92 15.59 2.33
N SER A 99 0.96 14.73 1.32
CA SER A 99 1.43 15.07 -0.02
C SER A 99 0.59 16.19 -0.63
N HIS A 100 -0.73 16.09 -0.52
CA HIS A 100 -1.67 17.09 -1.03
C HIS A 100 -1.44 18.46 -0.37
N ARG A 101 -1.41 18.51 0.95
CA ARG A 101 -1.21 19.74 1.72
C ARG A 101 0.17 20.35 1.49
N LEU A 102 1.22 19.54 1.37
CA LEU A 102 2.56 20.04 1.02
C LEU A 102 2.57 20.75 -0.35
N HIS A 103 1.87 20.22 -1.34
CA HIS A 103 1.75 20.84 -2.65
C HIS A 103 0.95 22.15 -2.59
N GLU A 104 -0.14 22.17 -1.84
CA GLU A 104 -0.96 23.37 -1.64
C GLU A 104 -0.15 24.50 -0.97
N GLU A 105 0.47 24.23 0.17
CA GLU A 105 1.25 25.20 0.92
C GLU A 105 2.46 25.73 0.11
N ARG A 106 3.08 24.85 -0.67
CA ARG A 106 4.19 25.24 -1.54
C ARG A 106 3.80 26.21 -2.66
N ARG A 107 2.54 26.28 -3.06
CA ARG A 107 2.05 27.30 -4.01
C ARG A 107 2.10 28.70 -3.43
N HIS A 108 2.08 28.82 -2.12
CA HIS A 108 2.11 30.08 -1.39
C HIS A 108 3.51 30.53 -0.99
N GLY A 109 4.51 29.65 -1.15
CA GLY A 109 5.91 30.02 -0.89
C GLY A 109 6.80 28.84 -0.47
N TYR A 110 7.95 29.21 0.05
CA TYR A 110 8.94 28.26 0.58
C TYR A 110 8.47 27.71 1.94
N LEU A 111 8.60 26.42 2.12
CA LEU A 111 8.40 25.74 3.40
C LEU A 111 9.74 25.35 4.01
N SER A 112 9.99 25.78 5.23
CA SER A 112 11.13 25.30 6.02
C SER A 112 10.87 23.87 6.50
N VAL A 113 11.92 23.17 6.94
CA VAL A 113 11.79 21.84 7.58
C VAL A 113 10.84 21.88 8.77
N ASN A 114 10.88 22.95 9.56
CA ASN A 114 9.99 23.12 10.71
C ASN A 114 8.52 23.29 10.29
N ASP A 115 8.24 23.96 9.19
CA ASP A 115 6.87 24.11 8.69
C ASP A 115 6.33 22.77 8.19
N ILE A 116 7.16 22.00 7.46
CA ILE A 116 6.81 20.66 7.01
C ILE A 116 6.55 19.73 8.20
N ASN A 117 7.39 19.75 9.22
CA ASN A 117 7.24 18.92 10.41
C ASN A 117 5.98 19.30 11.20
N LYS A 118 5.66 20.59 11.33
CA LYS A 118 4.41 21.02 11.97
C LYS A 118 3.19 20.51 11.21
N LEU A 119 3.19 20.68 9.89
CA LEU A 119 2.12 20.18 9.03
C LEU A 119 1.95 18.67 9.17
N THR A 120 3.07 17.93 9.14
CA THR A 120 3.09 16.48 9.32
C THR A 120 2.48 16.07 10.66
N ASN A 121 2.86 16.74 11.75
CA ASN A 121 2.33 16.44 13.08
C ASN A 121 0.82 16.72 13.18
N THR A 122 0.36 17.84 12.62
CA THR A 122 -1.08 18.18 12.61
C THR A 122 -1.89 17.10 11.89
N ILE A 123 -1.47 16.71 10.68
CA ILE A 123 -2.17 15.66 9.92
C ILE A 123 -2.07 14.30 10.63
N TRP A 124 -0.91 14.01 11.26
CA TRP A 124 -0.74 12.80 12.06
C TRP A 124 -1.76 12.73 13.21
N GLU A 125 -1.95 13.82 13.93
CA GLU A 125 -2.93 13.91 15.02
C GLU A 125 -4.36 13.69 14.51
N ASP A 126 -4.71 14.25 13.34
CA ASP A 126 -6.03 14.06 12.72
C ASP A 126 -6.34 12.59 12.38
N TYR A 127 -5.32 11.83 11.95
CA TYR A 127 -5.50 10.42 11.54
C TYR A 127 -5.33 9.42 12.67
N PHE A 128 -4.43 9.67 13.60
CA PHE A 128 -4.04 8.69 14.62
C PHE A 128 -4.44 9.09 16.04
N ALA A 129 -4.76 10.35 16.28
CA ALA A 129 -5.11 10.89 17.61
C ALA A 129 -4.09 10.42 18.67
N ASP A 130 -4.58 9.88 19.77
CA ASP A 130 -3.80 9.33 20.88
C ASP A 130 -3.56 7.81 20.78
N THR A 131 -3.99 7.18 19.66
CA THR A 131 -3.87 5.73 19.46
C THR A 131 -2.44 5.27 19.19
N VAL A 132 -1.60 6.15 18.66
CA VAL A 132 -0.20 5.88 18.35
C VAL A 132 0.71 6.87 19.08
N ARG A 133 1.67 6.34 19.84
CA ARG A 133 2.63 7.18 20.57
C ARG A 133 3.70 7.75 19.64
N GLY A 134 3.79 9.08 19.60
CA GLY A 134 4.74 9.82 18.78
C GLY A 134 4.36 9.86 17.30
N SER A 135 4.83 10.88 16.61
CA SER A 135 4.66 11.06 15.17
C SER A 135 5.95 10.76 14.42
N ASP A 136 5.84 10.22 13.21
CA ASP A 136 6.95 10.17 12.28
C ASP A 136 7.02 11.50 11.51
N GLN A 137 7.50 12.55 12.20
CA GLN A 137 7.59 13.91 11.65
C GLN A 137 8.50 14.03 10.42
N TYR A 138 9.34 13.02 10.14
CA TYR A 138 10.25 12.98 8.99
C TYR A 138 9.82 11.96 7.93
N VAL A 139 8.60 11.43 7.98
CA VAL A 139 8.08 10.49 6.96
C VAL A 139 8.23 11.04 5.53
N TRP A 140 8.05 12.33 5.35
CA TRP A 140 8.21 13.02 4.08
C TRP A 140 9.64 12.94 3.53
N ALA A 141 10.66 12.91 4.41
CA ALA A 141 12.06 12.82 3.99
C ALA A 141 12.48 11.38 3.65
N ALA A 142 11.82 10.37 4.24
CA ALA A 142 12.20 8.97 4.13
C ALA A 142 11.47 8.22 3.00
N LYS A 143 10.35 8.74 2.48
CA LYS A 143 9.51 8.04 1.50
C LYS A 143 9.68 8.60 0.09
N LEU A 144 10.13 7.74 -0.82
CA LEU A 144 10.32 8.09 -2.24
C LEU A 144 9.07 8.69 -2.90
N HIS A 145 7.88 8.25 -2.47
CA HIS A 145 6.59 8.68 -3.04
C HIS A 145 6.37 10.20 -3.03
N PHE A 146 6.94 10.92 -2.05
CA PHE A 146 6.90 12.38 -2.02
C PHE A 146 7.78 13.07 -3.08
N TYR A 147 8.64 12.31 -3.76
CA TYR A 147 9.63 12.81 -4.72
C TYR A 147 9.42 12.32 -6.15
N LEU A 148 8.27 11.70 -6.44
CA LEU A 148 7.94 11.23 -7.78
C LEU A 148 7.28 12.34 -8.60
N PRO A 149 8.00 13.02 -9.51
CA PRO A 149 7.49 14.24 -10.17
C PRO A 149 6.39 13.95 -11.20
N ARG A 150 6.28 12.70 -11.67
CA ARG A 150 5.32 12.29 -12.69
C ARG A 150 4.05 11.68 -12.12
N GLU A 151 4.04 11.35 -10.84
CA GLU A 151 2.95 10.65 -10.15
C GLU A 151 2.63 11.40 -8.86
N PRO A 152 2.08 12.62 -8.95
CA PRO A 152 1.69 13.36 -7.75
C PRO A 152 0.62 12.58 -6.98
N HIS A 153 0.72 12.61 -5.66
CA HIS A 153 -0.23 11.92 -4.79
C HIS A 153 -0.30 10.40 -5.02
N TYR A 154 0.82 9.77 -5.30
CA TYR A 154 0.97 8.36 -5.66
C TYR A 154 0.18 7.39 -4.75
N ASP A 155 0.09 7.70 -3.47
CA ASP A 155 -0.44 6.80 -2.43
C ASP A 155 -1.95 6.48 -2.55
N TRP A 156 -2.76 7.31 -3.22
CA TRP A 156 -4.21 7.09 -3.33
C TRP A 156 -4.57 5.77 -4.03
N GLN A 157 -3.74 5.34 -4.98
CA GLN A 157 -4.00 4.14 -5.78
C GLN A 157 -3.96 2.86 -4.93
N TYR A 158 -3.15 2.84 -3.89
CA TYR A 158 -3.08 1.72 -2.95
C TYR A 158 -4.37 1.59 -2.13
N THR A 159 -4.84 2.70 -1.54
CA THR A 159 -6.10 2.71 -0.78
C THR A 159 -7.29 2.38 -1.68
N ALA A 160 -7.36 2.98 -2.87
CA ALA A 160 -8.42 2.69 -3.83
C ALA A 160 -8.39 1.22 -4.29
N GLY A 161 -7.21 0.69 -4.60
CA GLY A 161 -7.03 -0.72 -4.95
C GLY A 161 -7.48 -1.67 -3.85
N TYR A 162 -7.12 -1.36 -2.60
CA TYR A 162 -7.57 -2.11 -1.43
C TYR A 162 -9.09 -2.11 -1.28
N LEU A 163 -9.73 -0.95 -1.35
CA LEU A 163 -11.18 -0.83 -1.20
C LEU A 163 -11.96 -1.54 -2.31
N ILE A 164 -11.46 -1.46 -3.56
CA ILE A 164 -12.11 -2.12 -4.70
C ILE A 164 -11.93 -3.64 -4.65
N ALA A 165 -10.78 -4.12 -4.19
CA ALA A 165 -10.52 -5.56 -4.07
C ALA A 165 -11.34 -6.23 -2.95
N ALA A 166 -11.76 -5.46 -1.93
CA ALA A 166 -12.54 -5.95 -0.79
C ALA A 166 -14.05 -6.13 -1.08
N VAL A 167 -14.54 -5.72 -2.25
CA VAL A 167 -15.94 -5.83 -2.68
C VAL A 167 -16.17 -7.12 -3.46
#